data_e03528dee0597af3a96b298dc9183831
#
_entry.id   e03528dee0597af3a96b298dc9183831
#
_cell.length_a   1.000
_cell.length_b   1.000
_cell.length_c   1.000
_cell.angle_alpha   90.00
_cell.angle_beta   90.00
_cell.angle_gamma   90.00
#
_symmetry.space_group_name_H-M   'P 1'
#
loop_
_entity.id
_entity.type
_entity.pdbx_description
1 polymer ?
#
loop_
_entity_poly.entity_id
_entity_poly.type
_entity_poly.pdbx_seq_one_letter_code
_entity_poly.pdbx_strand_id
1 'polypeptide(L)'
;MKEAIPARSSTKPRILSVEANLADHHDSAITIEDVFKSFGEQKVLDGVSFTVARGATLAVLGRSGTGKSVLLKIIVGLQKPDRGEAVILGTNVAETTASELSAIRVQMGFLFQNAALYDSLNVEDNVAFPLVHCRTALSRSERRDRVEELLREVGLEGHMHKMPASLSGGMKKRVGLARALALDPVVLLLDEPTAGLDPIGSREIDELILKLQREHQMASIVVTHDLLSAKNISTRIALLDQGRIVIEGNFDELQSSDQPFVAQFFGEEF
;
A
#
# COMPACT_ATOMS: atom_id res chain seq x y z
N MET A 1 43.28 47.96 -8.58
CA MET A 1 43.00 46.82 -7.71
C MET A 1 41.61 46.31 -8.05
N LYS A 2 41.53 45.16 -8.75
CA LYS A 2 40.26 44.48 -9.05
C LYS A 2 40.17 43.30 -8.08
N GLU A 3 39.19 43.35 -7.18
CA GLU A 3 38.90 42.22 -6.28
C GLU A 3 38.24 41.08 -7.08
N ALA A 4 38.79 39.91 -6.95
CA ALA A 4 38.28 38.69 -7.55
C ALA A 4 37.14 38.11 -6.71
N ILE A 5 35.99 37.86 -7.33
CA ILE A 5 34.83 37.18 -6.74
C ILE A 5 35.17 35.68 -6.68
N PRO A 6 35.04 34.99 -5.51
CA PRO A 6 35.29 33.58 -5.44
C PRO A 6 34.16 32.76 -6.15
N ALA A 7 34.59 31.78 -6.97
CA ALA A 7 33.72 30.86 -7.67
C ALA A 7 32.85 30.04 -6.67
N ARG A 8 31.55 30.04 -6.86
CA ARG A 8 30.62 29.17 -6.14
C ARG A 8 30.89 27.73 -6.54
N SER A 9 31.29 26.91 -5.56
CA SER A 9 31.39 25.47 -5.63
C SER A 9 30.01 24.90 -5.94
N SER A 10 29.85 24.27 -7.11
CA SER A 10 28.66 23.51 -7.46
C SER A 10 28.72 22.15 -6.75
N THR A 11 28.22 22.07 -5.54
CA THR A 11 28.00 20.80 -4.89
C THR A 11 26.77 20.16 -5.55
N LYS A 12 27.03 19.12 -6.38
CA LYS A 12 25.96 18.26 -6.90
C LYS A 12 25.18 17.68 -5.71
N PRO A 13 23.84 17.65 -5.72
CA PRO A 13 23.08 17.04 -4.66
C PRO A 13 23.51 15.56 -4.57
N ARG A 14 23.95 15.16 -3.38
CA ARG A 14 24.24 13.78 -3.04
C ARG A 14 22.88 13.07 -2.98
N ILE A 15 22.48 12.41 -4.05
CA ILE A 15 21.42 11.41 -4.03
C ILE A 15 21.90 10.41 -2.98
N LEU A 16 21.25 10.40 -1.80
CA LEU A 16 21.47 9.34 -0.82
C LEU A 16 21.10 8.05 -1.56
N SER A 17 22.12 7.29 -1.85
CA SER A 17 22.16 6.23 -2.82
C SER A 17 21.09 5.17 -2.50
N VAL A 18 20.21 4.94 -3.45
CA VAL A 18 19.39 3.71 -3.59
C VAL A 18 20.29 2.44 -3.52
N GLU A 19 21.60 2.58 -3.71
CA GLU A 19 22.58 1.50 -3.68
C GLU A 19 22.80 0.85 -2.31
N ALA A 20 22.42 1.46 -1.20
CA ALA A 20 22.64 0.89 0.15
C ALA A 20 21.60 -0.16 0.56
N ASN A 21 20.46 -0.27 -0.15
CA ASN A 21 19.34 -1.18 0.20
C ASN A 21 19.21 -2.43 -0.68
N LEU A 22 20.08 -2.62 -1.66
CA LEU A 22 20.04 -3.78 -2.57
C LEU A 22 20.66 -5.06 -1.95
N ALA A 23 21.21 -5.01 -0.74
CA ALA A 23 21.95 -6.14 -0.15
C ALA A 23 21.08 -7.25 0.47
N ASP A 24 19.78 -7.02 0.72
CA ASP A 24 18.90 -8.00 1.40
C ASP A 24 17.73 -8.50 0.52
N HIS A 25 18.02 -8.89 -0.74
CA HIS A 25 16.99 -9.45 -1.64
C HIS A 25 16.39 -10.79 -1.16
N HIS A 26 17.01 -11.48 -0.20
CA HIS A 26 16.57 -12.80 0.24
C HIS A 26 15.37 -12.80 1.20
N ASP A 27 15.01 -11.66 1.81
CA ASP A 27 13.90 -11.55 2.78
C ASP A 27 12.80 -10.56 2.34
N SER A 28 12.89 -10.01 1.13
CA SER A 28 11.92 -9.05 0.60
C SER A 28 10.66 -9.76 0.10
N ALA A 29 9.50 -9.40 0.65
CA ALA A 29 8.21 -9.89 0.16
C ALA A 29 7.77 -9.17 -1.13
N ILE A 30 8.21 -7.93 -1.32
CA ILE A 30 7.91 -7.09 -2.49
C ILE A 30 9.21 -6.43 -2.96
N THR A 31 9.52 -6.58 -4.24
CA THR A 31 10.64 -5.90 -4.91
C THR A 31 10.13 -5.27 -6.20
N ILE A 32 10.30 -3.97 -6.33
CA ILE A 32 9.99 -3.19 -7.53
C ILE A 32 11.31 -2.64 -8.05
N GLU A 33 11.62 -2.94 -9.31
CA GLU A 33 12.91 -2.59 -9.93
C GLU A 33 12.67 -1.89 -11.26
N ASP A 34 13.10 -0.62 -11.36
CA ASP A 34 13.06 0.21 -12.57
C ASP A 34 11.74 0.13 -13.34
N VAL A 35 10.62 0.20 -12.61
CA VAL A 35 9.29 0.07 -13.19
C VAL A 35 8.89 1.34 -13.93
N PHE A 36 8.62 1.18 -15.23
CA PHE A 36 8.08 2.21 -16.12
C PHE A 36 6.68 1.85 -16.57
N LYS A 37 5.81 2.85 -16.66
CA LYS A 37 4.46 2.70 -17.21
C LYS A 37 3.97 3.96 -17.87
N SER A 38 3.47 3.82 -19.10
CA SER A 38 2.85 4.91 -19.87
C SER A 38 1.48 4.50 -20.38
N PHE A 39 0.62 5.48 -20.64
CA PHE A 39 -0.65 5.31 -21.34
C PHE A 39 -0.68 6.32 -22.50
N GLY A 40 -0.48 5.83 -23.72
CA GLY A 40 -0.19 6.69 -24.87
C GLY A 40 1.08 7.49 -24.64
N GLU A 41 1.00 8.80 -24.77
CA GLU A 41 2.15 9.72 -24.54
C GLU A 41 2.36 10.06 -23.05
N GLN A 42 1.39 9.78 -22.19
CA GLN A 42 1.47 10.11 -20.77
C GLN A 42 2.32 9.09 -20.01
N LYS A 43 3.51 9.48 -19.54
CA LYS A 43 4.30 8.72 -18.58
C LYS A 43 3.63 8.81 -17.20
N VAL A 44 3.37 7.65 -16.58
CA VAL A 44 2.75 7.56 -15.26
C VAL A 44 3.73 7.06 -14.21
N LEU A 45 4.58 6.09 -14.55
CA LEU A 45 5.71 5.66 -13.73
C LEU A 45 6.97 5.75 -14.59
N ASP A 46 8.07 6.24 -14.01
CA ASP A 46 9.31 6.56 -14.72
C ASP A 46 10.54 6.10 -13.91
N GLY A 47 10.75 4.79 -13.80
CA GLY A 47 11.87 4.17 -13.11
C GLY A 47 11.64 4.09 -11.58
N VAL A 48 10.49 3.57 -11.16
CA VAL A 48 10.18 3.37 -9.74
C VAL A 48 10.88 2.13 -9.23
N SER A 49 11.64 2.27 -8.11
CA SER A 49 12.33 1.17 -7.44
C SER A 49 12.21 1.27 -5.93
N PHE A 50 11.86 0.19 -5.25
CA PHE A 50 11.85 0.03 -3.79
C PHE A 50 11.69 -1.44 -3.40
N THR A 51 11.95 -1.75 -2.12
CA THR A 51 11.72 -3.08 -1.55
C THR A 51 10.89 -2.98 -0.26
N VAL A 52 10.11 -4.03 0.03
CA VAL A 52 9.38 -4.16 1.31
C VAL A 52 9.63 -5.55 1.88
N ALA A 53 10.27 -5.61 3.06
CA ALA A 53 10.50 -6.85 3.78
C ALA A 53 9.21 -7.33 4.48
N ARG A 54 9.19 -8.61 4.92
CA ARG A 54 8.13 -9.12 5.78
C ARG A 54 8.05 -8.33 7.07
N GLY A 55 6.83 -8.05 7.55
CA GLY A 55 6.58 -7.26 8.75
C GLY A 55 6.85 -5.76 8.61
N ALA A 56 7.35 -5.30 7.44
CA ALA A 56 7.57 -3.88 7.19
C ALA A 56 6.38 -3.25 6.46
N THR A 57 6.21 -1.95 6.67
CA THR A 57 5.22 -1.14 5.96
C THR A 57 5.87 0.03 5.26
N LEU A 58 5.68 0.12 3.94
CA LEU A 58 6.07 1.25 3.13
C LEU A 58 4.83 2.10 2.81
N ALA A 59 4.81 3.37 3.20
CA ALA A 59 3.84 4.32 2.69
C ALA A 59 4.38 4.98 1.41
N VAL A 60 3.59 4.94 0.33
CA VAL A 60 3.86 5.68 -0.89
C VAL A 60 2.98 6.92 -0.89
N LEU A 61 3.58 8.05 -0.52
CA LEU A 61 2.96 9.36 -0.53
C LEU A 61 3.05 10.00 -1.91
N GLY A 62 2.07 10.82 -2.25
CA GLY A 62 2.09 11.64 -3.48
C GLY A 62 0.74 12.28 -3.75
N ARG A 63 0.75 13.36 -4.53
CA ARG A 63 -0.47 14.06 -4.94
C ARG A 63 -1.39 13.15 -5.76
N SER A 64 -2.64 13.55 -5.92
CA SER A 64 -3.58 12.82 -6.78
C SER A 64 -3.05 12.77 -8.22
N GLY A 65 -3.16 11.59 -8.86
CA GLY A 65 -2.71 11.39 -10.23
C GLY A 65 -1.21 11.10 -10.43
N THR A 66 -0.39 10.99 -9.37
CA THR A 66 1.05 10.71 -9.50
C THR A 66 1.41 9.26 -9.86
N GLY A 67 0.42 8.36 -10.01
CA GLY A 67 0.66 6.96 -10.41
C GLY A 67 0.52 5.93 -9.29
N LYS A 68 0.19 6.31 -8.04
CA LYS A 68 0.07 5.41 -6.87
C LYS A 68 -0.82 4.20 -7.12
N SER A 69 -2.04 4.41 -7.61
CA SER A 69 -2.97 3.31 -7.89
C SER A 69 -2.53 2.46 -9.10
N VAL A 70 -1.77 3.03 -10.05
CA VAL A 70 -1.17 2.27 -11.16
C VAL A 70 -0.08 1.35 -10.62
N LEU A 71 0.74 1.83 -9.70
CA LEU A 71 1.75 1.04 -9.01
C LEU A 71 1.12 -0.16 -8.29
N LEU A 72 0.06 0.06 -7.49
CA LEU A 72 -0.66 -1.06 -6.84
C LEU A 72 -1.24 -2.06 -7.86
N LYS A 73 -1.78 -1.58 -8.99
CA LYS A 73 -2.29 -2.47 -10.05
C LYS A 73 -1.18 -3.31 -10.69
N ILE A 74 0.04 -2.78 -10.79
CA ILE A 74 1.21 -3.53 -11.26
C ILE A 74 1.58 -4.60 -10.24
N ILE A 75 1.64 -4.26 -8.95
CA ILE A 75 1.99 -5.19 -7.87
C ILE A 75 1.02 -6.38 -7.82
N VAL A 76 -0.27 -6.16 -7.99
CA VAL A 76 -1.26 -7.27 -8.04
C VAL A 76 -1.34 -7.96 -9.41
N GLY A 77 -0.53 -7.55 -10.39
CA GLY A 77 -0.53 -8.10 -11.74
C GLY A 77 -1.78 -7.79 -12.57
N LEU A 78 -2.57 -6.76 -12.19
CA LEU A 78 -3.71 -6.27 -13.00
C LEU A 78 -3.25 -5.40 -14.16
N GLN A 79 -2.04 -4.84 -14.07
CA GLN A 79 -1.40 -4.02 -15.08
C GLN A 79 0.03 -4.50 -15.26
N LYS A 80 0.48 -4.69 -16.51
CA LYS A 80 1.89 -4.98 -16.78
C LYS A 80 2.69 -3.68 -16.86
N PRO A 81 3.91 -3.62 -16.29
CA PRO A 81 4.84 -2.54 -16.57
C PRO A 81 5.27 -2.58 -18.04
N ASP A 82 5.70 -1.44 -18.58
CA ASP A 82 6.27 -1.37 -19.93
C ASP A 82 7.75 -1.80 -19.92
N ARG A 83 8.43 -1.58 -18.78
CA ARG A 83 9.82 -2.00 -18.48
C ARG A 83 9.97 -2.16 -16.97
N GLY A 84 11.02 -2.88 -16.57
CA GLY A 84 11.34 -3.16 -15.17
C GLY A 84 10.58 -4.37 -14.64
N GLU A 85 10.79 -4.66 -13.38
CA GLU A 85 10.28 -5.88 -12.74
C GLU A 85 9.47 -5.58 -11.49
N ALA A 86 8.46 -6.41 -11.25
CA ALA A 86 7.68 -6.42 -10.02
C ALA A 86 7.67 -7.86 -9.47
N VAL A 87 8.54 -8.12 -8.50
CA VAL A 87 8.73 -9.44 -7.89
C VAL A 87 7.98 -9.48 -6.56
N ILE A 88 6.98 -10.33 -6.47
CA ILE A 88 6.13 -10.50 -5.29
C ILE A 88 6.28 -11.93 -4.80
N LEU A 89 6.70 -12.09 -3.54
CA LEU A 89 6.96 -13.40 -2.93
C LEU A 89 7.87 -14.27 -3.82
N GLY A 90 8.89 -13.66 -4.42
CA GLY A 90 9.87 -14.34 -5.28
C GLY A 90 9.42 -14.57 -6.74
N THR A 91 8.24 -14.09 -7.14
CA THR A 91 7.73 -14.28 -8.52
C THR A 91 7.52 -12.95 -9.23
N ASN A 92 8.08 -12.78 -10.43
CA ASN A 92 7.83 -11.62 -11.29
C ASN A 92 6.41 -11.68 -11.86
N VAL A 93 5.52 -10.84 -11.34
CA VAL A 93 4.09 -10.83 -11.71
C VAL A 93 3.83 -10.40 -13.15
N ALA A 94 4.80 -9.77 -13.81
CA ALA A 94 4.67 -9.34 -15.21
C ALA A 94 4.89 -10.49 -16.20
N GLU A 95 5.64 -11.53 -15.80
CA GLU A 95 6.09 -12.64 -16.67
C GLU A 95 5.42 -13.97 -16.33
N THR A 96 4.72 -14.05 -15.21
CA THR A 96 4.10 -15.27 -14.69
C THR A 96 2.84 -15.68 -15.47
N THR A 97 2.49 -16.96 -15.40
CA THR A 97 1.25 -17.50 -15.97
C THR A 97 0.03 -17.06 -15.17
N ALA A 98 -1.17 -17.13 -15.77
CA ALA A 98 -2.41 -16.79 -15.09
C ALA A 98 -2.65 -17.67 -13.83
N SER A 99 -2.22 -18.94 -13.87
CA SER A 99 -2.35 -19.87 -12.72
C SER A 99 -1.43 -19.46 -11.57
N GLU A 100 -0.16 -19.19 -11.85
CA GLU A 100 0.81 -18.74 -10.84
C GLU A 100 0.42 -17.37 -10.27
N LEU A 101 -0.03 -16.43 -11.12
CA LEU A 101 -0.54 -15.14 -10.66
C LEU A 101 -1.75 -15.30 -9.73
N SER A 102 -2.64 -16.25 -10.02
CA SER A 102 -3.77 -16.55 -9.14
C SER A 102 -3.30 -17.08 -7.77
N ALA A 103 -2.29 -17.96 -7.75
CA ALA A 103 -1.72 -18.49 -6.53
C ALA A 103 -1.03 -17.42 -5.66
N ILE A 104 -0.37 -16.44 -6.30
CA ILE A 104 0.23 -15.29 -5.60
C ILE A 104 -0.87 -14.39 -5.04
N ARG A 105 -1.92 -14.09 -5.82
CA ARG A 105 -3.03 -13.22 -5.37
C ARG A 105 -3.77 -13.76 -4.15
N VAL A 106 -3.83 -15.08 -3.97
CA VAL A 106 -4.38 -15.70 -2.75
C VAL A 106 -3.58 -15.31 -1.50
N GLN A 107 -2.30 -14.98 -1.65
CA GLN A 107 -1.42 -14.54 -0.56
C GLN A 107 -1.38 -13.01 -0.40
N MET A 108 -2.24 -12.29 -1.12
CA MET A 108 -2.30 -10.83 -1.10
C MET A 108 -3.68 -10.37 -0.64
N GLY A 109 -3.72 -9.54 0.40
CA GLY A 109 -4.91 -8.80 0.80
C GLY A 109 -4.94 -7.43 0.11
N PHE A 110 -6.12 -6.95 -0.28
CA PHE A 110 -6.28 -5.64 -0.90
C PHE A 110 -7.47 -4.88 -0.29
N LEU A 111 -7.20 -3.69 0.24
CA LEU A 111 -8.22 -2.71 0.60
C LEU A 111 -8.27 -1.62 -0.46
N PHE A 112 -9.39 -1.53 -1.19
CA PHE A 112 -9.63 -0.47 -2.17
C PHE A 112 -10.09 0.83 -1.50
N GLN A 113 -9.87 1.95 -2.17
CA GLN A 113 -10.23 3.29 -1.68
C GLN A 113 -11.67 3.38 -1.16
N ASN A 114 -12.65 2.80 -1.85
CA ASN A 114 -14.07 2.78 -1.44
C ASN A 114 -14.48 1.45 -0.77
N ALA A 115 -13.51 0.69 -0.20
CA ALA A 115 -13.68 -0.66 0.32
C ALA A 115 -14.20 -1.70 -0.71
N ALA A 116 -14.78 -1.28 -1.82
CA ALA A 116 -15.31 -2.09 -2.92
C ALA A 116 -16.14 -3.30 -2.42
N LEU A 117 -17.05 -3.06 -1.49
CA LEU A 117 -17.97 -4.09 -1.00
C LEU A 117 -19.02 -4.41 -2.07
N TYR A 118 -19.44 -5.65 -2.13
CA TYR A 118 -20.56 -6.07 -2.95
C TYR A 118 -21.86 -5.60 -2.28
N ASP A 119 -22.57 -4.67 -2.90
CA ASP A 119 -23.79 -4.07 -2.33
C ASP A 119 -24.94 -5.08 -2.18
N SER A 120 -24.92 -6.16 -2.96
CA SER A 120 -25.92 -7.25 -2.90
C SER A 120 -25.63 -8.29 -1.83
N LEU A 121 -24.48 -8.24 -1.17
CA LEU A 121 -24.05 -9.16 -0.13
C LEU A 121 -24.04 -8.45 1.23
N ASN A 122 -24.44 -9.17 2.29
CA ASN A 122 -24.28 -8.67 3.66
C ASN A 122 -22.80 -8.66 4.09
N VAL A 123 -22.51 -8.25 5.32
CA VAL A 123 -21.15 -8.19 5.87
C VAL A 123 -20.50 -9.57 5.91
N GLU A 124 -21.23 -10.59 6.42
CA GLU A 124 -20.76 -11.98 6.47
C GLU A 124 -20.32 -12.47 5.08
N ASP A 125 -21.20 -12.33 4.09
CA ASP A 125 -20.94 -12.80 2.73
C ASP A 125 -19.81 -12.01 2.03
N ASN A 126 -19.69 -10.70 2.30
CA ASN A 126 -18.56 -9.91 1.81
C ASN A 126 -17.23 -10.42 2.33
N VAL A 127 -17.13 -10.71 3.65
CA VAL A 127 -15.90 -11.22 4.26
C VAL A 127 -15.65 -12.68 3.86
N ALA A 128 -16.70 -13.50 3.74
CA ALA A 128 -16.62 -14.90 3.33
C ALA A 128 -16.26 -15.07 1.84
N PHE A 129 -16.45 -14.05 1.00
CA PHE A 129 -16.30 -14.16 -0.45
C PHE A 129 -14.96 -14.79 -0.90
N PRO A 130 -13.79 -14.33 -0.40
CA PRO A 130 -12.52 -14.99 -0.74
C PRO A 130 -12.44 -16.45 -0.26
N LEU A 131 -12.99 -16.76 0.91
CA LEU A 131 -12.99 -18.12 1.46
C LEU A 131 -13.80 -19.08 0.59
N VAL A 132 -14.96 -18.63 0.08
CA VAL A 132 -15.83 -19.42 -0.79
C VAL A 132 -15.14 -19.75 -2.12
N HIS A 133 -14.40 -18.80 -2.68
CA HIS A 133 -13.83 -18.94 -4.03
C HIS A 133 -12.41 -19.52 -4.04
N CYS A 134 -11.62 -19.31 -2.97
CA CYS A 134 -10.20 -19.71 -2.93
C CYS A 134 -9.93 -20.86 -1.95
N ARG A 135 -10.77 -21.08 -0.91
CA ARG A 135 -10.64 -22.16 0.08
C ARG A 135 -11.88 -23.06 0.04
N THR A 136 -12.12 -23.68 -1.08
CA THR A 136 -13.32 -24.51 -1.33
C THR A 136 -13.42 -25.74 -0.42
N ALA A 137 -12.31 -26.18 0.19
CA ALA A 137 -12.28 -27.31 1.13
C ALA A 137 -12.89 -26.98 2.50
N LEU A 138 -13.02 -25.70 2.88
CA LEU A 138 -13.63 -25.32 4.16
C LEU A 138 -15.13 -25.61 4.14
N SER A 139 -15.65 -26.21 5.20
CA SER A 139 -17.08 -26.35 5.45
C SER A 139 -17.74 -24.98 5.68
N ARG A 140 -19.06 -24.96 5.63
CA ARG A 140 -19.83 -23.72 5.90
C ARG A 140 -19.60 -23.21 7.34
N SER A 141 -19.50 -24.12 8.33
CA SER A 141 -19.22 -23.73 9.72
C SER A 141 -17.83 -23.14 9.87
N GLU A 142 -16.77 -23.77 9.34
CA GLU A 142 -15.41 -23.27 9.42
C GLU A 142 -15.26 -21.89 8.76
N ARG A 143 -15.92 -21.67 7.62
CA ARG A 143 -15.94 -20.34 7.00
C ARG A 143 -16.61 -19.29 7.88
N ARG A 144 -17.72 -19.67 8.53
CA ARG A 144 -18.44 -18.76 9.42
C ARG A 144 -17.60 -18.43 10.66
N ASP A 145 -16.99 -19.42 11.28
CA ASP A 145 -16.11 -19.23 12.45
C ASP A 145 -14.96 -18.27 12.10
N ARG A 146 -14.35 -18.45 10.91
CA ARG A 146 -13.31 -17.53 10.42
C ARG A 146 -13.84 -16.10 10.18
N VAL A 147 -15.03 -15.95 9.63
CA VAL A 147 -15.67 -14.63 9.46
C VAL A 147 -15.94 -13.96 10.80
N GLU A 148 -16.44 -14.71 11.79
CA GLU A 148 -16.69 -14.17 13.15
C GLU A 148 -15.38 -13.70 13.81
N GLU A 149 -14.29 -14.46 13.66
CA GLU A 149 -12.96 -14.09 14.11
C GLU A 149 -12.49 -12.77 13.48
N LEU A 150 -12.52 -12.68 12.14
CA LEU A 150 -12.11 -11.49 11.40
C LEU A 150 -12.94 -10.26 11.75
N LEU A 151 -14.26 -10.42 11.92
CA LEU A 151 -15.12 -9.31 12.33
C LEU A 151 -14.83 -8.86 13.76
N ARG A 152 -14.41 -9.76 14.64
CA ARG A 152 -13.94 -9.41 16.00
C ARG A 152 -12.62 -8.63 15.93
N GLU A 153 -11.67 -9.06 15.10
CA GLU A 153 -10.40 -8.35 14.91
C GLU A 153 -10.58 -6.89 14.51
N VAL A 154 -11.59 -6.61 13.65
CA VAL A 154 -11.88 -5.26 13.15
C VAL A 154 -12.96 -4.52 13.98
N GLY A 155 -13.45 -5.09 15.09
CA GLY A 155 -14.43 -4.46 15.98
C GLY A 155 -15.83 -4.34 15.37
N LEU A 156 -16.28 -5.34 14.62
CA LEU A 156 -17.59 -5.40 13.97
C LEU A 156 -18.43 -6.61 14.42
N GLU A 157 -18.20 -7.13 15.63
CA GLU A 157 -19.06 -8.17 16.22
C GLU A 157 -20.52 -7.72 16.20
N GLY A 158 -21.41 -8.64 15.87
CA GLY A 158 -22.86 -8.37 15.83
C GLY A 158 -23.33 -7.62 14.58
N HIS A 159 -22.45 -7.33 13.61
CA HIS A 159 -22.80 -6.62 12.38
C HIS A 159 -22.91 -7.53 11.14
N MET A 160 -22.75 -8.85 11.28
CA MET A 160 -22.67 -9.83 10.19
C MET A 160 -23.80 -9.73 9.17
N HIS A 161 -25.02 -9.49 9.62
CA HIS A 161 -26.22 -9.48 8.76
C HIS A 161 -26.56 -8.10 8.17
N LYS A 162 -25.78 -7.07 8.49
CA LYS A 162 -25.98 -5.73 7.91
C LYS A 162 -25.60 -5.69 6.43
N MET A 163 -26.36 -4.91 5.67
CA MET A 163 -26.03 -4.61 4.27
C MET A 163 -25.06 -3.42 4.20
N PRO A 164 -24.20 -3.33 3.18
CA PRO A 164 -23.25 -2.22 3.00
C PRO A 164 -23.90 -0.84 3.04
N ALA A 165 -25.13 -0.70 2.53
CA ALA A 165 -25.88 0.54 2.53
C ALA A 165 -26.18 1.08 3.95
N SER A 166 -26.23 0.21 4.97
CA SER A 166 -26.48 0.58 6.37
C SER A 166 -25.22 0.83 7.20
N LEU A 167 -24.03 0.77 6.58
CA LEU A 167 -22.75 0.96 7.25
C LEU A 167 -22.22 2.39 7.06
N SER A 168 -21.57 2.92 8.12
CA SER A 168 -20.78 4.15 8.00
C SER A 168 -19.56 3.94 7.11
N GLY A 169 -18.89 5.02 6.67
CA GLY A 169 -17.66 4.95 5.90
C GLY A 169 -16.56 4.13 6.60
N GLY A 170 -16.32 4.40 7.89
CA GLY A 170 -15.36 3.66 8.71
C GLY A 170 -15.73 2.18 8.85
N MET A 171 -17.01 1.85 9.05
CA MET A 171 -17.44 0.45 9.08
C MET A 171 -17.20 -0.26 7.73
N LYS A 172 -17.45 0.39 6.61
CA LYS A 172 -17.14 -0.18 5.28
C LYS A 172 -15.65 -0.48 5.13
N LYS A 173 -14.77 0.42 5.59
CA LYS A 173 -13.31 0.21 5.61
C LYS A 173 -12.93 -1.00 6.47
N ARG A 174 -13.51 -1.12 7.67
CA ARG A 174 -13.29 -2.27 8.57
C ARG A 174 -13.74 -3.60 7.96
N VAL A 175 -14.90 -3.65 7.29
CA VAL A 175 -15.34 -4.84 6.52
C VAL A 175 -14.38 -5.15 5.37
N GLY A 176 -13.91 -4.12 4.65
CA GLY A 176 -12.91 -4.27 3.60
C GLY A 176 -11.59 -4.85 4.11
N LEU A 177 -11.12 -4.42 5.29
CA LEU A 177 -9.94 -4.97 5.97
C LEU A 177 -10.17 -6.44 6.37
N ALA A 178 -11.30 -6.77 7.01
CA ALA A 178 -11.64 -8.14 7.35
C ALA A 178 -11.65 -9.06 6.10
N ARG A 179 -12.23 -8.60 5.00
CA ARG A 179 -12.20 -9.33 3.72
C ARG A 179 -10.79 -9.49 3.16
N ALA A 180 -9.95 -8.45 3.26
CA ALA A 180 -8.56 -8.51 2.81
C ALA A 180 -7.74 -9.55 3.59
N LEU A 181 -8.05 -9.76 4.87
CA LEU A 181 -7.38 -10.72 5.76
C LEU A 181 -7.94 -12.16 5.66
N ALA A 182 -9.03 -12.38 4.94
CA ALA A 182 -9.76 -13.65 4.96
C ALA A 182 -8.90 -14.89 4.59
N LEU A 183 -7.91 -14.71 3.72
CA LEU A 183 -7.03 -15.78 3.23
C LEU A 183 -5.69 -15.87 3.94
N ASP A 184 -5.49 -15.18 5.06
CA ASP A 184 -4.21 -15.06 5.80
C ASP A 184 -3.08 -14.56 4.89
N PRO A 185 -3.19 -13.33 4.34
CA PRO A 185 -2.24 -12.85 3.35
C PRO A 185 -0.86 -12.58 3.95
N VAL A 186 0.18 -12.75 3.14
CA VAL A 186 1.57 -12.37 3.45
C VAL A 186 1.84 -10.92 3.07
N VAL A 187 1.10 -10.42 2.08
CA VAL A 187 1.19 -9.05 1.55
C VAL A 187 -0.14 -8.35 1.74
N LEU A 188 -0.13 -7.13 2.26
CA LEU A 188 -1.32 -6.28 2.39
C LEU A 188 -1.13 -4.97 1.61
N LEU A 189 -2.05 -4.70 0.70
CA LEU A 189 -2.06 -3.50 -0.12
C LEU A 189 -3.26 -2.63 0.25
N LEU A 190 -3.00 -1.38 0.59
CA LEU A 190 -4.00 -0.43 1.08
C LEU A 190 -4.02 0.80 0.16
N ASP A 191 -5.13 1.01 -0.53
CA ASP A 191 -5.35 2.17 -1.41
C ASP A 191 -6.22 3.19 -0.68
N GLU A 192 -5.61 4.31 -0.23
CA GLU A 192 -6.25 5.43 0.46
C GLU A 192 -7.17 4.93 1.62
N PRO A 193 -6.62 4.24 2.64
CA PRO A 193 -7.42 3.56 3.66
C PRO A 193 -8.30 4.50 4.47
N THR A 194 -7.88 5.74 4.69
CA THR A 194 -8.57 6.75 5.51
C THR A 194 -9.38 7.76 4.68
N ALA A 195 -9.30 7.68 3.33
CA ALA A 195 -9.99 8.63 2.46
C ALA A 195 -11.51 8.66 2.71
N GLY A 196 -12.05 9.89 2.85
CA GLY A 196 -13.47 10.13 3.06
C GLY A 196 -13.95 9.95 4.49
N LEU A 197 -13.04 9.76 5.45
CA LEU A 197 -13.34 9.73 6.88
C LEU A 197 -13.03 11.09 7.53
N ASP A 198 -13.69 11.34 8.66
CA ASP A 198 -13.33 12.45 9.54
C ASP A 198 -12.00 12.14 10.29
N PRO A 199 -11.35 13.13 10.93
CA PRO A 199 -10.06 12.92 11.59
C PRO A 199 -10.07 11.85 12.70
N ILE A 200 -11.20 11.65 13.39
CA ILE A 200 -11.33 10.62 14.43
C ILE A 200 -11.40 9.24 13.77
N GLY A 201 -12.28 9.09 12.78
CA GLY A 201 -12.41 7.84 12.01
C GLY A 201 -11.12 7.46 11.28
N SER A 202 -10.38 8.43 10.76
CA SER A 202 -9.06 8.20 10.15
C SER A 202 -8.08 7.61 11.15
N ARG A 203 -7.98 8.19 12.34
CA ARG A 203 -7.11 7.69 13.42
C ARG A 203 -7.49 6.28 13.85
N GLU A 204 -8.79 6.00 14.01
CA GLU A 204 -9.26 4.66 14.36
C GLU A 204 -8.89 3.60 13.32
N ILE A 205 -8.92 3.95 12.03
CA ILE A 205 -8.50 3.05 10.95
C ILE A 205 -6.98 2.87 10.94
N ASP A 206 -6.20 3.94 11.16
CA ASP A 206 -4.74 3.85 11.29
C ASP A 206 -4.34 2.92 12.44
N GLU A 207 -4.92 3.08 13.63
CA GLU A 207 -4.68 2.24 14.81
C GLU A 207 -5.03 0.77 14.53
N LEU A 208 -6.16 0.53 13.84
CA LEU A 208 -6.56 -0.81 13.44
C LEU A 208 -5.56 -1.43 12.45
N ILE A 209 -5.12 -0.69 11.43
CA ILE A 209 -4.12 -1.15 10.46
C ILE A 209 -2.82 -1.53 11.19
N LEU A 210 -2.32 -0.65 12.09
CA LEU A 210 -1.13 -0.93 12.89
C LEU A 210 -1.25 -2.21 13.73
N LYS A 211 -2.41 -2.40 14.39
CA LYS A 211 -2.69 -3.60 15.16
C LYS A 211 -2.59 -4.84 14.26
N LEU A 212 -3.32 -4.85 13.14
CA LEU A 212 -3.35 -5.98 12.21
C LEU A 212 -1.96 -6.28 11.61
N GLN A 213 -1.18 -5.25 11.27
CA GLN A 213 0.19 -5.43 10.77
C GLN A 213 1.09 -6.11 11.79
N ARG A 214 0.99 -5.74 13.08
CA ARG A 214 1.77 -6.34 14.17
C ARG A 214 1.35 -7.78 14.45
N GLU A 215 0.05 -8.07 14.42
CA GLU A 215 -0.49 -9.40 14.71
C GLU A 215 -0.18 -10.40 13.57
N HIS A 216 -0.28 -9.98 12.32
CA HIS A 216 -0.12 -10.85 11.15
C HIS A 216 1.27 -10.79 10.49
N GLN A 217 2.16 -9.86 10.90
CA GLN A 217 3.52 -9.71 10.36
C GLN A 217 3.58 -9.63 8.83
N MET A 218 2.62 -8.95 8.22
CA MET A 218 2.51 -8.80 6.77
C MET A 218 3.52 -7.77 6.24
N ALA A 219 3.98 -7.97 5.00
CA ALA A 219 4.59 -6.91 4.22
C ALA A 219 3.48 -6.00 3.67
N SER A 220 3.52 -4.70 3.99
CA SER A 220 2.41 -3.81 3.64
C SER A 220 2.85 -2.64 2.76
N ILE A 221 2.05 -2.31 1.76
CA ILE A 221 2.15 -1.04 1.03
C ILE A 221 0.87 -0.25 1.25
N VAL A 222 1.04 1.00 1.67
CA VAL A 222 -0.06 1.96 1.82
C VAL A 222 0.16 3.08 0.83
N VAL A 223 -0.74 3.28 -0.11
CA VAL A 223 -0.72 4.50 -0.92
C VAL A 223 -1.70 5.49 -0.35
N THR A 224 -1.24 6.72 -0.12
CA THR A 224 -2.06 7.78 0.45
C THR A 224 -1.52 9.16 0.06
N HIS A 225 -2.34 10.18 0.24
CA HIS A 225 -1.94 11.57 0.23
C HIS A 225 -1.96 12.18 1.64
N ASP A 226 -2.46 11.45 2.64
CA ASP A 226 -2.53 11.86 4.04
C ASP A 226 -1.20 11.58 4.74
N LEU A 227 -0.48 12.66 5.05
CA LEU A 227 0.84 12.61 5.68
C LEU A 227 0.78 12.09 7.11
N LEU A 228 -0.28 12.41 7.87
CA LEU A 228 -0.47 11.95 9.24
C LEU A 228 -0.73 10.45 9.28
N SER A 229 -1.59 9.96 8.39
CA SER A 229 -1.84 8.53 8.25
C SER A 229 -0.55 7.80 7.87
N ALA A 230 0.21 8.29 6.88
CA ALA A 230 1.49 7.70 6.50
C ALA A 230 2.48 7.65 7.66
N LYS A 231 2.62 8.74 8.45
CA LYS A 231 3.44 8.80 9.67
C LYS A 231 3.04 7.72 10.68
N ASN A 232 1.73 7.56 10.89
CA ASN A 232 1.21 6.68 11.92
C ASN A 232 1.43 5.20 11.59
N ILE A 233 1.21 4.78 10.33
CA ILE A 233 1.09 3.37 9.95
C ILE A 233 2.31 2.78 9.23
N SER A 234 3.31 3.59 8.88
CA SER A 234 4.46 3.09 8.13
C SER A 234 5.77 3.19 8.90
N THR A 235 6.68 2.30 8.55
CA THR A 235 8.08 2.32 9.03
C THR A 235 8.98 3.15 8.10
N ARG A 236 8.62 3.19 6.80
CA ARG A 236 9.31 3.96 5.76
C ARG A 236 8.27 4.64 4.88
N ILE A 237 8.64 5.79 4.36
CA ILE A 237 7.82 6.61 3.46
C ILE A 237 8.60 6.86 2.19
N ALA A 238 7.99 6.59 1.04
CA ALA A 238 8.50 6.95 -0.28
C ALA A 238 7.60 8.04 -0.88
N LEU A 239 8.19 9.18 -1.23
CA LEU A 239 7.46 10.28 -1.88
C LEU A 239 7.51 10.11 -3.39
N LEU A 240 6.34 9.85 -3.99
CA LEU A 240 6.17 9.67 -5.44
C LEU A 240 5.72 10.99 -6.08
N ASP A 241 6.55 11.53 -6.96
CA ASP A 241 6.23 12.70 -7.76
C ASP A 241 6.62 12.49 -9.23
N GLN A 242 5.77 12.94 -10.15
CA GLN A 242 5.96 12.81 -11.60
C GLN A 242 6.41 11.39 -12.04
N GLY A 243 5.86 10.37 -11.39
CA GLY A 243 6.14 8.97 -11.68
C GLY A 243 7.46 8.45 -11.12
N ARG A 244 8.18 9.20 -10.29
CA ARG A 244 9.47 8.82 -9.67
C ARG A 244 9.41 8.90 -8.16
N ILE A 245 10.14 8.02 -7.48
CA ILE A 245 10.42 8.20 -6.05
C ILE A 245 11.52 9.26 -5.92
N VAL A 246 11.17 10.41 -5.35
CA VAL A 246 12.08 11.56 -5.20
C VAL A 246 12.88 11.49 -3.91
N ILE A 247 12.33 10.87 -2.89
CA ILE A 247 12.99 10.60 -1.61
C ILE A 247 12.33 9.41 -0.92
N GLU A 248 13.10 8.65 -0.14
CA GLU A 248 12.62 7.58 0.72
C GLU A 248 13.37 7.62 2.04
N GLY A 249 12.67 7.41 3.15
CA GLY A 249 13.23 7.43 4.50
C GLY A 249 12.15 7.27 5.55
N ASN A 250 12.49 7.44 6.83
CA ASN A 250 11.50 7.58 7.88
C ASN A 250 10.89 8.99 7.90
N PHE A 251 9.83 9.19 8.66
CA PHE A 251 9.10 10.47 8.70
C PHE A 251 10.01 11.65 9.09
N ASP A 252 10.86 11.48 10.13
CA ASP A 252 11.70 12.56 10.65
C ASP A 252 12.81 12.93 9.65
N GLU A 253 13.35 11.94 8.91
CA GLU A 253 14.30 12.17 7.83
C GLU A 253 13.68 12.97 6.69
N LEU A 254 12.45 12.64 6.29
CA LEU A 254 11.75 13.37 5.25
C LEU A 254 11.39 14.78 5.69
N GLN A 255 10.89 14.94 6.92
CA GLN A 255 10.51 16.24 7.48
C GLN A 255 11.71 17.20 7.60
N SER A 256 12.91 16.68 7.89
CA SER A 256 14.15 17.47 7.99
C SER A 256 14.89 17.65 6.66
N SER A 257 14.30 17.24 5.53
CA SER A 257 14.91 17.33 4.21
C SER A 257 14.98 18.77 3.71
N ASP A 258 16.16 19.20 3.28
CA ASP A 258 16.39 20.50 2.64
C ASP A 258 15.90 20.56 1.16
N GLN A 259 15.34 19.48 0.63
CA GLN A 259 14.83 19.46 -0.73
C GLN A 259 13.56 20.32 -0.83
N PRO A 260 13.52 21.36 -1.71
CA PRO A 260 12.41 22.31 -1.75
C PRO A 260 11.04 21.67 -1.97
N PHE A 261 10.98 20.63 -2.81
CA PHE A 261 9.73 19.90 -3.08
C PHE A 261 9.24 19.14 -1.83
N VAL A 262 10.15 18.47 -1.11
CA VAL A 262 9.83 17.72 0.12
C VAL A 262 9.38 18.70 1.21
N ALA A 263 10.14 19.79 1.41
CA ALA A 263 9.79 20.84 2.37
C ALA A 263 8.43 21.48 2.06
N GLN A 264 8.10 21.71 0.79
CA GLN A 264 6.79 22.20 0.38
C GLN A 264 5.69 21.17 0.69
N PHE A 265 5.90 19.88 0.38
CA PHE A 265 4.92 18.84 0.63
C PHE A 265 4.59 18.70 2.13
N PHE A 266 5.62 18.79 2.98
CA PHE A 266 5.45 18.75 4.43
C PHE A 266 4.97 20.06 5.04
N GLY A 267 5.22 21.21 4.39
CA GLY A 267 4.84 22.53 4.88
C GLY A 267 3.42 22.99 4.51
N GLU A 268 2.79 22.36 3.51
CA GLU A 268 1.39 22.64 3.12
C GLU A 268 0.37 21.95 4.05
N GLU A 269 0.79 20.98 4.86
CA GLU A 269 -0.10 20.20 5.76
C GLU A 269 0.11 20.48 7.26
N PHE A 270 1.06 21.36 7.64
CA PHE A 270 1.33 21.78 9.01
C PHE A 270 1.34 23.36 9.06
#